data_98554f343643cf03ae92a74e34479d92
#
_entry.id   98554f343643cf03ae92a74e34479d92
#
_cell.length_a   1.000
_cell.length_b   1.000
_cell.length_c   1.000
_cell.angle_alpha   90.00
_cell.angle_beta   90.00
_cell.angle_gamma   90.00
#
_symmetry.space_group_name_H-M   'P 1'
#
loop_
_entity.id
_entity.type
_entity.pdbx_description
1 polymer ?
#
loop_
_entity_poly.entity_id
_entity_poly.type
_entity_poly.pdbx_seq_one_letter_code
_entity_poly.pdbx_strand_id
1 'polypeptide(L)'
;QNKIADILSKYDDLIETNQREIKLLEEAAQRLYKEWFVDLRYPGYENVPVVDGVPDGWKRTVFSERVDVLSGGTPKTSNPEYYNGTIPFYSPKDSDDRFFAFDTETHISEIGLDNCNSKLYPEDTIIITARGTVGKTTILAKPMAMNQSCYALRSTEVSSVYFLFFALRQEIQALKTMA
;
A
#
# COMPACT_ATOMS: atom_id res chain seq x y z
N GLN A 1 -31.67 15.71 24.29
CA GLN A 1 -30.86 16.18 23.15
C GLN A 1 -29.41 16.42 23.53
N ASN A 2 -29.07 17.08 24.63
CA ASN A 2 -27.70 17.38 25.03
C ASN A 2 -26.84 16.10 25.26
N LYS A 3 -27.40 15.04 25.90
CA LYS A 3 -26.66 13.78 26.11
C LYS A 3 -26.30 13.05 24.82
N ILE A 4 -27.16 13.15 23.81
CA ILE A 4 -26.89 12.54 22.49
C ILE A 4 -25.75 13.31 21.79
N ALA A 5 -25.81 14.64 21.81
CA ALA A 5 -24.76 15.49 21.27
C ALA A 5 -23.40 15.24 21.96
N ASP A 6 -23.39 15.12 23.30
CA ASP A 6 -22.18 14.82 24.06
C ASP A 6 -21.57 13.44 23.73
N ILE A 7 -22.43 12.45 23.45
CA ILE A 7 -21.95 11.12 23.05
C ILE A 7 -21.35 11.17 21.65
N LEU A 8 -22.04 11.80 20.70
CA LEU A 8 -21.58 11.91 19.31
C LEU A 8 -20.25 12.69 19.24
N SER A 9 -20.15 13.81 19.96
CA SER A 9 -18.91 14.59 19.99
C SER A 9 -17.70 13.79 20.51
N LYS A 10 -17.90 12.91 21.50
CA LYS A 10 -16.83 12.02 21.96
C LYS A 10 -16.36 11.01 20.91
N TYR A 11 -17.27 10.53 20.06
CA TYR A 11 -16.88 9.69 18.93
C TYR A 11 -16.13 10.49 17.87
N ASP A 12 -16.56 11.72 17.59
CA ASP A 12 -15.87 12.59 16.64
C ASP A 12 -14.44 12.91 17.14
N ASP A 13 -14.28 13.26 18.41
CA ASP A 13 -12.99 13.50 19.06
C ASP A 13 -12.09 12.25 19.01
N LEU A 14 -12.66 11.07 19.22
CA LEU A 14 -11.92 9.81 19.15
C LEU A 14 -11.47 9.51 17.71
N ILE A 15 -12.33 9.74 16.72
CA ILE A 15 -11.99 9.57 15.30
C ILE A 15 -10.84 10.51 14.92
N GLU A 16 -10.93 11.79 15.29
CA GLU A 16 -9.88 12.78 15.02
C GLU A 16 -8.55 12.38 15.68
N THR A 17 -8.61 11.96 16.93
CA THR A 17 -7.43 11.51 17.69
C THR A 17 -6.77 10.31 17.01
N ASN A 18 -7.56 9.28 16.63
CA ASN A 18 -7.04 8.09 15.98
C ASN A 18 -6.45 8.43 14.60
N GLN A 19 -7.09 9.29 13.81
CA GLN A 19 -6.56 9.73 12.52
C GLN A 19 -5.22 10.46 12.67
N ARG A 20 -5.09 11.31 13.70
CA ARG A 20 -3.84 11.99 14.00
C ARG A 20 -2.74 11.01 14.45
N GLU A 21 -3.09 10.02 15.26
CA GLU A 21 -2.16 9.00 15.72
C GLU A 21 -1.67 8.13 14.55
N ILE A 22 -2.56 7.68 13.67
CA ILE A 22 -2.20 6.94 12.45
C ILE A 22 -1.19 7.75 11.63
N LYS A 23 -1.48 9.02 11.36
CA LYS A 23 -0.57 9.89 10.59
C LYS A 23 0.81 10.01 11.25
N LEU A 24 0.88 10.19 12.55
CA LEU A 24 2.15 10.29 13.27
C LEU A 24 2.95 8.98 13.21
N LEU A 25 2.27 7.83 13.32
CA LEU A 25 2.89 6.51 13.19
C LEU A 25 3.41 6.26 11.77
N GLU A 26 2.66 6.64 10.75
CA GLU A 26 3.09 6.56 9.35
C GLU A 26 4.32 7.43 9.08
N GLU A 27 4.32 8.67 9.58
CA GLU A 27 5.49 9.56 9.50
C GLU A 27 6.70 9.00 10.24
N ALA A 28 6.50 8.42 11.42
CA ALA A 28 7.57 7.82 12.21
C ALA A 28 8.18 6.61 11.47
N ALA A 29 7.35 5.74 10.89
CA ALA A 29 7.80 4.60 10.12
C ALA A 29 8.59 5.03 8.86
N GLN A 30 8.13 6.07 8.17
CA GLN A 30 8.84 6.62 7.01
C GLN A 30 10.19 7.22 7.38
N ARG A 31 10.27 7.94 8.52
CA ARG A 31 11.54 8.49 9.04
C ARG A 31 12.50 7.38 9.42
N LEU A 32 12.00 6.33 10.10
CA LEU A 32 12.81 5.18 10.49
C LEU A 32 13.40 4.47 9.28
N TYR A 33 12.59 4.24 8.25
CA TYR A 33 13.06 3.66 6.99
C TYR A 33 14.18 4.51 6.38
N LYS A 34 13.96 5.83 6.27
CA LYS A 34 14.95 6.75 5.74
C LYS A 34 16.25 6.72 6.54
N GLU A 35 16.17 6.80 7.85
CA GLU A 35 17.31 6.79 8.76
C GLU A 35 18.15 5.52 8.59
N TRP A 36 17.50 4.36 8.53
CA TRP A 36 18.22 3.09 8.52
C TRP A 36 18.71 2.68 7.14
N PHE A 37 17.90 2.86 6.11
CA PHE A 37 18.15 2.26 4.79
C PHE A 37 18.59 3.26 3.72
N VAL A 38 18.33 4.54 3.92
CA VAL A 38 18.77 5.60 3.01
C VAL A 38 19.98 6.32 3.57
N ASP A 39 19.91 6.78 4.82
CA ASP A 39 21.00 7.50 5.51
C ASP A 39 22.00 6.53 6.16
N LEU A 40 21.71 5.21 6.18
CA LEU A 40 22.52 4.11 6.71
C LEU A 40 22.86 4.23 8.20
N ARG A 41 22.00 4.93 8.98
CA ARG A 41 22.15 5.15 10.43
C ARG A 41 21.28 4.19 11.24
N TYR A 42 21.43 2.90 11.01
CA TYR A 42 20.77 1.83 11.77
C TYR A 42 21.52 1.50 13.07
N PRO A 43 20.91 0.85 14.05
CA PRO A 43 21.59 0.51 15.30
C PRO A 43 22.87 -0.29 15.08
N GLY A 44 24.00 0.26 15.54
CA GLY A 44 25.32 -0.37 15.43
C GLY A 44 26.10 -0.06 14.13
N TYR A 45 25.58 0.86 13.31
CA TYR A 45 26.21 1.24 12.02
C TYR A 45 27.65 1.76 12.19
N GLU A 46 27.99 2.34 13.33
CA GLU A 46 29.34 2.87 13.61
C GLU A 46 30.42 1.80 13.57
N ASN A 47 30.05 0.53 13.78
CA ASN A 47 30.96 -0.61 13.81
C ASN A 47 30.96 -1.43 12.51
N VAL A 48 30.22 -0.98 11.49
CA VAL A 48 30.08 -1.70 10.22
C VAL A 48 30.68 -0.84 9.10
N PRO A 49 31.75 -1.28 8.43
CA PRO A 49 32.33 -0.53 7.33
C PRO A 49 31.34 -0.45 6.16
N VAL A 50 31.40 0.67 5.44
CA VAL A 50 30.65 0.86 4.19
C VAL A 50 31.56 0.51 3.02
N VAL A 51 31.19 -0.47 2.23
CA VAL A 51 31.90 -0.93 1.04
C VAL A 51 31.02 -0.76 -0.18
N ASP A 52 31.52 -0.07 -1.21
CA ASP A 52 30.76 0.24 -2.43
C ASP A 52 29.40 0.92 -2.19
N GLY A 53 29.34 1.74 -1.13
CA GLY A 53 28.16 2.52 -0.78
C GLY A 53 27.04 1.74 -0.10
N VAL A 54 27.32 0.53 0.41
CA VAL A 54 26.43 -0.26 1.28
C VAL A 54 27.19 -0.76 2.49
N PRO A 55 26.53 -0.97 3.64
CA PRO A 55 27.15 -1.60 4.80
C PRO A 55 27.67 -3.00 4.47
N ASP A 56 28.78 -3.40 5.06
CA ASP A 56 29.31 -4.74 4.87
C ASP A 56 28.28 -5.81 5.24
N GLY A 57 28.17 -6.83 4.40
CA GLY A 57 27.14 -7.88 4.50
C GLY A 57 25.81 -7.52 3.82
N TRP A 58 25.60 -6.27 3.41
CA TRP A 58 24.41 -5.90 2.62
C TRP A 58 24.67 -6.10 1.13
N LYS A 59 23.59 -6.36 0.37
CA LYS A 59 23.68 -6.53 -1.08
C LYS A 59 22.62 -5.62 -1.77
N ARG A 60 23.07 -4.94 -2.82
CA ARG A 60 22.13 -4.29 -3.74
C ARG A 60 21.53 -5.33 -4.66
N THR A 61 20.23 -5.28 -4.86
CA THR A 61 19.51 -6.14 -5.80
C THR A 61 18.55 -5.30 -6.63
N VAL A 62 18.15 -5.80 -7.78
CA VAL A 62 17.13 -5.17 -8.61
C VAL A 62 15.77 -5.41 -7.96
N PHE A 63 14.94 -4.35 -7.85
CA PHE A 63 13.63 -4.45 -7.21
C PHE A 63 12.74 -5.54 -7.83
N SER A 64 12.77 -5.68 -9.17
CA SER A 64 12.01 -6.71 -9.90
C SER A 64 12.41 -8.16 -9.59
N GLU A 65 13.58 -8.39 -8.97
CA GLU A 65 13.99 -9.72 -8.50
C GLU A 65 13.38 -10.07 -7.13
N ARG A 66 12.79 -9.09 -6.46
CA ARG A 66 12.26 -9.22 -5.10
C ARG A 66 10.74 -9.19 -5.03
N VAL A 67 10.07 -8.91 -6.15
CA VAL A 67 8.62 -8.82 -6.22
C VAL A 67 8.08 -9.48 -7.48
N ASP A 68 6.97 -10.18 -7.34
CA ASP A 68 6.10 -10.56 -8.45
C ASP A 68 5.18 -9.38 -8.75
N VAL A 69 5.13 -8.97 -10.02
CA VAL A 69 4.24 -7.91 -10.50
C VAL A 69 3.02 -8.54 -11.16
N LEU A 70 1.85 -8.32 -10.56
CA LEU A 70 0.60 -8.92 -10.99
C LEU A 70 -0.37 -7.84 -11.46
N SER A 71 -1.09 -8.10 -12.55
CA SER A 71 -2.03 -7.15 -13.13
C SER A 71 -3.46 -7.37 -12.64
N GLY A 72 -4.23 -6.29 -12.54
CA GLY A 72 -5.67 -6.35 -12.29
C GLY A 72 -6.49 -6.51 -13.56
N GLY A 73 -7.80 -6.59 -13.39
CA GLY A 73 -8.77 -6.67 -14.48
C GLY A 73 -10.13 -6.15 -14.00
N THR A 74 -10.98 -5.73 -14.93
CA THR A 74 -12.31 -5.20 -14.61
C THR A 74 -13.37 -6.09 -15.24
N PRO A 75 -14.35 -6.59 -14.46
CA PRO A 75 -15.50 -7.29 -15.00
C PRO A 75 -16.31 -6.36 -15.91
N LYS A 76 -17.09 -6.90 -16.84
CA LYS A 76 -17.97 -6.09 -17.70
C LYS A 76 -18.94 -5.28 -16.85
N THR A 77 -18.84 -3.95 -16.93
CA THR A 77 -19.67 -3.02 -16.16
C THR A 77 -21.16 -3.06 -16.52
N SER A 78 -21.48 -3.57 -17.72
CA SER A 78 -22.87 -3.74 -18.17
C SER A 78 -23.58 -4.94 -17.51
N ASN A 79 -22.90 -5.79 -16.75
CA ASN A 79 -23.51 -6.89 -16.03
C ASN A 79 -23.61 -6.59 -14.52
N PRO A 80 -24.82 -6.24 -14.01
CA PRO A 80 -24.99 -5.90 -12.59
C PRO A 80 -24.65 -7.03 -11.63
N GLU A 81 -24.75 -8.30 -12.03
CA GLU A 81 -24.42 -9.46 -11.20
C GLU A 81 -22.96 -9.51 -10.77
N TYR A 82 -22.09 -8.82 -11.53
CA TYR A 82 -20.66 -8.78 -11.23
C TYR A 82 -20.33 -7.80 -10.10
N TYR A 83 -21.22 -6.85 -9.75
CA TYR A 83 -20.92 -5.72 -8.88
C TYR A 83 -21.63 -5.71 -7.52
N ASN A 84 -22.55 -6.57 -7.24
CA ASN A 84 -23.28 -6.61 -5.97
C ASN A 84 -22.75 -7.69 -5.01
N GLY A 85 -21.44 -7.82 -4.93
CA GLY A 85 -20.78 -8.81 -4.09
C GLY A 85 -20.17 -8.24 -2.81
N THR A 86 -19.33 -9.05 -2.18
CA THR A 86 -18.63 -8.72 -0.93
C THR A 86 -17.12 -8.59 -1.09
N ILE A 87 -16.58 -8.84 -2.29
CA ILE A 87 -15.15 -8.75 -2.57
C ILE A 87 -14.80 -7.29 -2.84
N PRO A 88 -13.98 -6.62 -2.01
CA PRO A 88 -13.54 -5.27 -2.27
C PRO A 88 -12.77 -5.20 -3.60
N PHE A 89 -13.07 -4.18 -4.40
CA PHE A 89 -12.51 -4.02 -5.75
C PHE A 89 -11.75 -2.71 -5.86
N TYR A 90 -10.44 -2.78 -5.61
CA TYR A 90 -9.57 -1.61 -5.56
C TYR A 90 -9.36 -0.97 -6.94
N SER A 91 -9.44 0.34 -6.98
CA SER A 91 -9.24 1.18 -8.14
C SER A 91 -8.48 2.46 -7.77
N PRO A 92 -7.97 3.25 -8.73
CA PRO A 92 -7.33 4.53 -8.43
C PRO A 92 -8.20 5.53 -7.66
N LYS A 93 -9.53 5.38 -7.65
CA LYS A 93 -10.45 6.20 -6.85
C LYS A 93 -10.33 5.95 -5.35
N ASP A 94 -9.98 4.71 -4.97
CA ASP A 94 -9.79 4.30 -3.58
C ASP A 94 -8.42 4.69 -3.05
N SER A 95 -7.57 5.23 -3.93
CA SER A 95 -6.19 5.60 -3.61
C SER A 95 -6.15 6.94 -2.89
N ASP A 96 -5.88 6.90 -1.62
CA ASP A 96 -5.59 8.05 -0.77
C ASP A 96 -4.11 8.07 -0.32
N ASP A 97 -3.78 8.88 0.67
CA ASP A 97 -2.40 8.97 1.18
C ASP A 97 -2.11 8.01 2.34
N ARG A 98 -3.11 7.23 2.79
CA ARG A 98 -2.96 6.22 3.86
C ARG A 98 -2.11 5.05 3.39
N PHE A 99 -1.39 4.45 4.32
CA PHE A 99 -0.56 3.28 4.00
C PHE A 99 -1.38 2.02 3.78
N PHE A 100 -2.55 1.91 4.41
CA PHE A 100 -3.39 0.72 4.35
C PHE A 100 -4.75 0.99 3.72
N ALA A 101 -5.17 0.10 2.83
CA ALA A 101 -6.53 0.04 2.33
C ALA A 101 -7.32 -1.00 3.13
N PHE A 102 -8.35 -0.56 3.85
CA PHE A 102 -9.22 -1.42 4.67
C PHE A 102 -10.48 -1.85 3.92
N ASP A 103 -10.93 -1.03 2.98
CA ASP A 103 -12.09 -1.30 2.13
C ASP A 103 -12.06 -0.43 0.87
N THR A 104 -13.00 -0.64 -0.04
CA THR A 104 -13.13 0.08 -1.31
C THR A 104 -14.58 0.54 -1.51
N GLU A 105 -14.77 1.59 -2.33
CA GLU A 105 -16.10 2.06 -2.69
C GLU A 105 -16.90 1.00 -3.47
N THR A 106 -16.23 0.28 -4.35
CA THR A 106 -16.84 -0.74 -5.20
C THR A 106 -16.54 -2.13 -4.70
N HIS A 107 -17.54 -3.02 -4.73
CA HIS A 107 -17.38 -4.44 -4.46
C HIS A 107 -17.84 -5.26 -5.65
N ILE A 108 -17.20 -6.41 -5.89
CA ILE A 108 -17.57 -7.36 -6.93
C ILE A 108 -18.03 -8.70 -6.30
N SER A 109 -18.78 -9.45 -7.07
CA SER A 109 -19.18 -10.80 -6.72
C SER A 109 -18.09 -11.83 -7.10
N GLU A 110 -18.18 -13.05 -6.59
CA GLU A 110 -17.32 -14.16 -7.02
C GLU A 110 -17.45 -14.39 -8.54
N ILE A 111 -18.68 -14.32 -9.05
CA ILE A 111 -18.94 -14.44 -10.50
C ILE A 111 -18.23 -13.31 -11.26
N GLY A 112 -18.21 -12.08 -10.72
CA GLY A 112 -17.50 -10.96 -11.30
C GLY A 112 -15.98 -11.18 -11.31
N LEU A 113 -15.43 -11.72 -10.22
CA LEU A 113 -14.01 -12.05 -10.12
C LEU A 113 -13.61 -13.13 -11.16
N ASP A 114 -14.42 -14.20 -11.30
CA ASP A 114 -14.18 -15.29 -12.25
C ASP A 114 -14.28 -14.85 -13.72
N ASN A 115 -15.00 -13.75 -13.99
CA ASN A 115 -15.19 -13.20 -15.33
C ASN A 115 -14.30 -12.00 -15.64
N CYS A 116 -13.17 -11.84 -14.94
CA CYS A 116 -12.16 -10.82 -15.26
C CYS A 116 -10.73 -11.37 -15.05
N ASN A 117 -9.75 -10.56 -15.45
CA ASN A 117 -8.34 -10.93 -15.27
C ASN A 117 -7.78 -10.60 -13.88
N SER A 118 -8.59 -10.02 -13.00
CA SER A 118 -8.19 -9.81 -11.61
C SER A 118 -8.18 -11.13 -10.84
N LYS A 119 -7.49 -11.10 -9.71
CA LYS A 119 -7.49 -12.18 -8.73
C LYS A 119 -7.81 -11.61 -7.36
N LEU A 120 -8.13 -12.46 -6.42
CA LEU A 120 -8.20 -12.07 -5.01
C LEU A 120 -6.77 -12.03 -4.46
N TYR A 121 -6.23 -10.83 -4.28
CA TYR A 121 -4.92 -10.59 -3.71
C TYR A 121 -5.02 -10.64 -2.19
N PRO A 122 -4.14 -11.36 -1.48
CA PRO A 122 -4.20 -11.46 -0.02
C PRO A 122 -3.84 -10.14 0.67
N GLU A 123 -4.09 -10.07 1.96
CA GLU A 123 -3.53 -9.03 2.83
C GLU A 123 -2.00 -8.94 2.67
N ASP A 124 -1.42 -7.83 3.05
CA ASP A 124 0.02 -7.51 2.88
C ASP A 124 0.49 -7.47 1.41
N THR A 125 -0.43 -7.41 0.44
CA THR A 125 -0.10 -7.11 -0.95
C THR A 125 0.04 -5.61 -1.13
N ILE A 126 1.14 -5.15 -1.73
CA ILE A 126 1.33 -3.74 -2.09
C ILE A 126 0.61 -3.48 -3.41
N ILE A 127 -0.23 -2.46 -3.46
CA ILE A 127 -0.85 -1.97 -4.69
C ILE A 127 -0.18 -0.66 -5.12
N ILE A 128 0.09 -0.54 -6.42
CA ILE A 128 0.52 0.71 -7.05
C ILE A 128 -0.43 1.09 -8.18
N THR A 129 -0.81 2.36 -8.22
CA THR A 129 -1.62 2.90 -9.32
C THR A 129 -0.74 3.28 -10.51
N ALA A 130 -1.09 2.78 -11.70
CA ALA A 130 -0.35 3.02 -12.95
C ALA A 130 -1.06 3.95 -13.92
N ARG A 131 -2.35 4.24 -13.69
CA ARG A 131 -3.17 5.13 -14.53
C ARG A 131 -4.06 5.99 -13.64
N GLY A 132 -4.41 7.17 -14.11
CA GLY A 132 -5.14 8.16 -13.32
C GLY A 132 -4.18 8.85 -12.34
N THR A 133 -4.24 8.53 -11.06
CA THR A 133 -3.30 9.03 -10.04
C THR A 133 -2.06 8.13 -9.99
N VAL A 134 -1.11 8.34 -10.89
CA VAL A 134 0.08 7.47 -11.03
C VAL A 134 0.99 7.54 -9.79
N GLY A 135 1.47 6.38 -9.35
CA GLY A 135 2.48 6.27 -8.28
C GLY A 135 1.92 6.45 -6.87
N LYS A 136 0.63 6.31 -6.66
CA LYS A 136 0.07 6.10 -5.32
C LYS A 136 0.24 4.64 -4.94
N THR A 137 0.62 4.40 -3.69
CA THR A 137 0.90 3.07 -3.16
C THR A 137 0.14 2.84 -1.87
N THR A 138 -0.37 1.63 -1.69
CA THR A 138 -1.04 1.19 -0.47
C THR A 138 -0.76 -0.28 -0.20
N ILE A 139 -0.96 -0.72 1.02
CA ILE A 139 -0.90 -2.13 1.44
C ILE A 139 -2.34 -2.58 1.70
N LEU A 140 -2.73 -3.74 1.19
CA LEU A 140 -4.04 -4.32 1.46
C LEU A 140 -4.11 -4.82 2.90
N ALA A 141 -5.08 -4.31 3.68
CA ALA A 141 -5.33 -4.76 5.06
C ALA A 141 -6.25 -6.00 5.14
N LYS A 142 -6.84 -6.40 4.02
CA LYS A 142 -7.64 -7.62 3.83
C LYS A 142 -7.58 -8.05 2.37
N PRO A 143 -7.99 -9.28 2.03
CA PRO A 143 -8.01 -9.71 0.63
C PRO A 143 -8.91 -8.82 -0.23
N MET A 144 -8.38 -8.37 -1.39
CA MET A 144 -9.09 -7.52 -2.36
C MET A 144 -8.76 -7.91 -3.80
N ALA A 145 -9.69 -7.67 -4.71
CA ALA A 145 -9.43 -7.64 -6.14
C ALA A 145 -9.06 -6.20 -6.58
N MET A 146 -8.57 -6.03 -7.80
CA MET A 146 -8.23 -4.70 -8.32
C MET A 146 -8.49 -4.55 -9.80
N ASN A 147 -8.67 -3.31 -10.25
CA ASN A 147 -8.87 -3.01 -11.66
C ASN A 147 -7.54 -3.01 -12.46
N GLN A 148 -7.64 -2.92 -13.79
CA GLN A 148 -6.49 -2.93 -14.72
C GLN A 148 -5.61 -1.67 -14.66
N SER A 149 -5.97 -0.66 -13.88
CA SER A 149 -5.18 0.56 -13.69
C SER A 149 -4.20 0.46 -12.52
N CYS A 150 -4.22 -0.68 -11.83
CA CYS A 150 -3.37 -0.99 -10.70
C CYS A 150 -2.51 -2.22 -10.97
N TYR A 151 -1.36 -2.28 -10.29
CA TYR A 151 -0.53 -3.49 -10.19
C TYR A 151 -0.41 -3.90 -8.73
N ALA A 152 -0.44 -5.20 -8.49
CA ALA A 152 -0.12 -5.80 -7.20
C ALA A 152 1.34 -6.23 -7.19
N LEU A 153 2.04 -5.93 -6.12
CA LEU A 153 3.42 -6.32 -5.89
C LEU A 153 3.46 -7.25 -4.67
N ARG A 154 3.92 -8.46 -4.89
CA ARG A 154 4.10 -9.46 -3.83
C ARG A 154 5.57 -9.76 -3.65
N SER A 155 6.03 -9.77 -2.40
CA SER A 155 7.40 -10.19 -2.10
C SER A 155 7.62 -11.66 -2.51
N THR A 156 8.72 -11.93 -3.20
CA THR A 156 9.14 -13.30 -3.56
C THR A 156 9.84 -14.02 -2.41
N GLU A 157 10.23 -13.28 -1.36
CA GLU A 157 10.88 -13.81 -0.15
C GLU A 157 10.11 -13.39 1.11
N VAL A 158 10.49 -13.94 2.25
CA VAL A 158 9.97 -13.57 3.58
C VAL A 158 10.42 -12.16 4.01
N SER A 159 11.05 -11.41 3.11
CA SER A 159 11.42 -10.00 3.34
C SER A 159 10.18 -9.20 3.68
N SER A 160 10.31 -8.32 4.64
CA SER A 160 9.21 -7.49 5.13
C SER A 160 8.55 -6.73 3.98
N VAL A 161 7.27 -6.93 3.79
CA VAL A 161 6.42 -6.14 2.87
C VAL A 161 6.60 -4.64 3.13
N TYR A 162 6.73 -4.25 4.38
CA TYR A 162 6.92 -2.86 4.78
C TYR A 162 8.24 -2.28 4.26
N PHE A 163 9.33 -3.05 4.27
CA PHE A 163 10.59 -2.62 3.66
C PHE A 163 10.40 -2.32 2.17
N LEU A 164 9.80 -3.26 1.43
CA LEU A 164 9.53 -3.08 -0.01
C LEU A 164 8.58 -1.90 -0.29
N PHE A 165 7.58 -1.71 0.56
CA PHE A 165 6.66 -0.58 0.46
C PHE A 165 7.37 0.76 0.57
N PHE A 166 8.24 0.93 1.57
CA PHE A 166 8.99 2.17 1.74
C PHE A 166 10.07 2.34 0.67
N ALA A 167 10.75 1.26 0.25
CA ALA A 167 11.69 1.28 -0.86
C ALA A 167 11.02 1.81 -2.13
N LEU A 168 9.85 1.25 -2.48
CA LEU A 168 9.08 1.68 -3.64
C LEU A 168 8.66 3.16 -3.54
N ARG A 169 8.18 3.59 -2.39
CA ARG A 169 7.78 5.01 -2.18
C ARG A 169 8.97 5.96 -2.33
N GLN A 170 10.14 5.58 -1.85
CA GLN A 170 11.37 6.37 -1.98
C GLN A 170 11.75 6.54 -3.46
N GLU A 171 11.74 5.46 -4.24
CA GLU A 171 12.04 5.49 -5.67
C GLU A 171 11.01 6.30 -6.46
N ILE A 172 9.72 6.15 -6.18
CA ILE A 172 8.66 6.93 -6.81
C ILE A 172 8.85 8.43 -6.53
N GLN A 173 9.21 8.79 -5.31
CA GLN A 173 9.45 10.18 -4.95
C GLN A 173 10.67 10.75 -5.68
N ALA A 174 11.74 9.97 -5.79
CA ALA A 174 12.94 10.35 -6.56
C ALA A 174 12.60 10.58 -8.05
N LEU A 175 11.82 9.67 -8.66
CA LEU A 175 11.39 9.82 -10.06
C LEU A 175 10.52 11.06 -10.27
N LYS A 176 9.63 11.39 -9.33
CA LYS A 176 8.79 12.60 -9.41
C LYS A 176 9.59 13.90 -9.32
N THR A 177 10.75 13.89 -8.66
CA THR A 177 11.61 15.08 -8.56
C THR A 177 12.51 15.27 -9.78
N MET A 178 12.64 14.24 -10.63
CA MET A 178 13.44 14.29 -11.87
C MET A 178 12.61 14.66 -13.11
N ALA A 179 11.27 14.59 -13.01
CA ALA A 179 10.33 14.86 -14.09
C ALA A 179 9.84 16.31 -14.09
#